data_674e2944c0f358dec6430f82371c964b
#
_entry.id   674e2944c0f358dec6430f82371c964b
#
_cell.length_a   1.000
_cell.length_b   1.000
_cell.length_c   1.000
_cell.angle_alpha   90.00
_cell.angle_beta   90.00
_cell.angle_gamma   90.00
#
_symmetry.space_group_name_H-M   'P 1'
#
loop_
_entity.id
_entity.type
_entity.pdbx_description
1 polymer ?
#
loop_
_entity_poly.entity_id
_entity_poly.type
_entity_poly.pdbx_seq_one_letter_code
_entity_poly.pdbx_strand_id
1 'polypeptide(L)'
;EGKLQFLGGKQQLIAEGAFDDIDMAMMMHVNATTNPEGEFTVGASSNGFVGKLIEYHGRAAHAAGAPDRGINALNAAMMGVMGVNALRETFREDDCVRFHPIINSGGDLVNVIPDYVKMESYTRAANVEALARYNRDINRALNAGAMALNAKCDITDLPGYLPLKPDENFRTLLRENANQIFGAANVEEGVHSAGSTDMGDVSHLMPCVHPWVGCVT
;
A
#
# COMPACT_ATOMS: atom_id res chain seq x y z
N GLU A 1 5.44 -24.58 10.20
CA GLU A 1 5.33 -23.44 11.15
C GLU A 1 5.54 -22.16 10.34
N GLY A 2 4.43 -21.47 10.00
CA GLY A 2 4.47 -20.22 9.21
C GLY A 2 5.05 -19.11 10.06
N LYS A 3 6.25 -18.63 9.71
CA LYS A 3 6.77 -17.38 10.28
C LYS A 3 6.01 -16.22 9.65
N LEU A 4 5.52 -15.28 10.46
CA LEU A 4 4.97 -14.02 9.97
C LEU A 4 6.07 -13.29 9.19
N GLN A 5 5.80 -12.98 7.93
CA GLN A 5 6.74 -12.22 7.10
C GLN A 5 6.27 -10.77 7.06
N PHE A 6 7.05 -9.88 7.62
CA PHE A 6 6.83 -8.43 7.51
C PHE A 6 7.36 -7.92 6.18
N LEU A 7 6.70 -6.90 5.63
CA LEU A 7 7.12 -6.22 4.40
C LEU A 7 8.08 -5.06 4.67
N GLY A 8 8.37 -4.74 5.93
CA GLY A 8 9.28 -3.67 6.36
C GLY A 8 10.15 -4.03 7.54
N GLY A 9 11.35 -3.44 7.61
CA GLY A 9 12.33 -3.74 8.64
C GLY A 9 11.93 -3.24 10.04
N LYS A 10 11.22 -2.10 10.13
CA LYS A 10 10.84 -1.53 11.43
C LYS A 10 9.81 -2.38 12.18
N GLN A 11 8.91 -3.05 11.47
CA GLN A 11 7.97 -4.00 12.06
C GLN A 11 8.70 -5.18 12.72
N GLN A 12 9.76 -5.67 12.07
CA GLN A 12 10.61 -6.71 12.64
C GLN A 12 11.32 -6.21 13.91
N LEU A 13 11.90 -5.00 13.86
CA LEU A 13 12.55 -4.38 15.00
C LEU A 13 11.59 -4.14 16.18
N ILE A 14 10.34 -3.74 15.90
CA ILE A 14 9.28 -3.61 16.92
C ILE A 14 9.00 -4.98 17.56
N ALA A 15 8.84 -6.02 16.75
CA ALA A 15 8.57 -7.37 17.25
C ALA A 15 9.72 -7.96 18.08
N GLU A 16 10.94 -7.48 17.85
CA GLU A 16 12.15 -7.87 18.61
C GLU A 16 12.41 -6.98 19.83
N GLY A 17 11.54 -5.98 20.11
CA GLY A 17 11.65 -5.10 21.27
C GLY A 17 12.69 -3.99 21.12
N ALA A 18 13.18 -3.70 19.90
CA ALA A 18 14.21 -2.68 19.66
C ALA A 18 13.75 -1.25 19.97
N PHE A 19 12.45 -1.04 20.18
CA PHE A 19 11.86 0.26 20.51
C PHE A 19 11.34 0.35 21.96
N ASP A 20 11.51 -0.69 22.78
CA ASP A 20 10.87 -0.77 24.12
C ASP A 20 11.35 0.32 25.10
N ASP A 21 12.56 0.83 24.92
CA ASP A 21 13.19 1.88 25.75
C ASP A 21 13.40 3.20 24.98
N ILE A 22 12.70 3.39 23.86
CA ILE A 22 12.79 4.59 23.03
C ILE A 22 11.58 5.49 23.26
N ASP A 23 11.82 6.75 23.62
CA ASP A 23 10.76 7.73 23.90
C ASP A 23 10.23 8.42 22.65
N MET A 24 11.06 8.59 21.61
CA MET A 24 10.70 9.25 20.34
C MET A 24 11.59 8.78 19.20
N ALA A 25 11.09 8.88 17.99
CA ALA A 25 11.84 8.46 16.79
C ALA A 25 11.75 9.48 15.66
N MET A 26 12.84 9.63 14.92
CA MET A 26 12.89 10.41 13.71
C MET A 26 13.62 9.64 12.61
N MET A 27 13.06 9.66 11.40
CA MET A 27 13.73 9.20 10.20
C MET A 27 13.67 10.32 9.16
N MET A 28 14.79 10.60 8.50
CA MET A 28 14.89 11.61 7.46
C MET A 28 14.99 10.92 6.10
N HIS A 29 14.28 11.43 5.12
CA HIS A 29 14.40 11.02 3.73
C HIS A 29 15.06 12.10 2.88
N VAL A 30 15.71 11.68 1.80
CA VAL A 30 16.42 12.59 0.89
C VAL A 30 15.66 12.71 -0.42
N ASN A 31 15.48 13.95 -0.90
CA ASN A 31 14.92 14.28 -2.21
C ASN A 31 15.98 14.98 -3.07
N ALA A 32 15.84 14.82 -4.39
CA ALA A 32 16.54 15.69 -5.32
C ALA A 32 15.92 17.09 -5.30
N THR A 33 16.78 18.13 -5.26
CA THR A 33 16.35 19.53 -5.38
C THR A 33 17.29 20.29 -6.30
N THR A 34 16.76 21.29 -6.98
CA THR A 34 17.54 22.25 -7.76
C THR A 34 17.87 23.54 -6.97
N ASN A 35 17.37 23.66 -5.74
CA ASN A 35 17.65 24.78 -4.87
C ASN A 35 19.08 24.68 -4.28
N PRO A 36 20.03 25.58 -4.64
CA PRO A 36 21.40 25.51 -4.16
C PRO A 36 21.55 25.77 -2.65
N GLU A 37 20.55 26.39 -2.03
CA GLU A 37 20.51 26.63 -0.57
C GLU A 37 19.95 25.41 0.18
N GLY A 38 19.51 24.38 -0.54
CA GLY A 38 18.80 23.24 0.02
C GLY A 38 17.34 23.57 0.33
N GLU A 39 16.58 22.56 0.64
CA GLU A 39 15.19 22.69 1.08
C GLU A 39 14.89 21.64 2.14
N PHE A 40 13.93 21.96 3.00
CA PHE A 40 13.49 21.08 4.06
C PHE A 40 11.98 21.01 4.10
N THR A 41 11.40 19.81 4.02
CA THR A 41 9.97 19.60 4.18
C THR A 41 9.71 18.97 5.55
N VAL A 42 8.98 19.68 6.40
CA VAL A 42 8.49 19.12 7.66
C VAL A 42 7.53 17.97 7.32
N GLY A 43 7.83 16.78 7.78
CA GLY A 43 7.10 15.58 7.41
C GLY A 43 5.61 15.67 7.76
N ALA A 44 4.77 15.15 6.89
CA ALA A 44 3.34 15.00 7.09
C ALA A 44 2.94 13.54 7.21
N SER A 45 1.65 13.28 7.33
CA SER A 45 1.10 11.93 7.31
C SER A 45 1.30 11.23 5.95
N SER A 46 1.22 9.92 5.94
CA SER A 46 1.22 9.12 4.72
C SER A 46 0.27 7.93 4.80
N ASN A 47 -0.09 7.37 3.64
CA ASN A 47 -0.89 6.16 3.60
C ASN A 47 -0.19 4.98 4.28
N GLY A 48 -1.01 4.15 4.93
CA GLY A 48 -0.66 2.76 5.19
C GLY A 48 -1.03 1.85 4.01
N PHE A 49 -0.65 0.58 4.08
CA PHE A 49 -1.07 -0.40 3.08
C PHE A 49 -1.17 -1.82 3.63
N VAL A 50 -1.98 -2.62 2.94
CA VAL A 50 -2.03 -4.08 3.05
C VAL A 50 -1.58 -4.66 1.71
N GLY A 51 -0.59 -5.55 1.74
CA GLY A 51 -0.18 -6.33 0.57
C GLY A 51 -1.20 -7.41 0.26
N LYS A 52 -1.33 -7.79 -1.00
CA LYS A 52 -2.26 -8.84 -1.45
C LYS A 52 -1.59 -9.79 -2.42
N LEU A 53 -1.73 -11.06 -2.14
CA LEU A 53 -1.57 -12.14 -3.11
C LEU A 53 -2.97 -12.66 -3.45
N ILE A 54 -3.30 -12.66 -4.73
CA ILE A 54 -4.63 -12.99 -5.23
C ILE A 54 -4.49 -14.09 -6.26
N GLU A 55 -5.15 -15.21 -6.04
CA GLU A 55 -5.07 -16.39 -6.90
C GLU A 55 -6.47 -16.78 -7.35
N TYR A 56 -6.66 -16.86 -8.67
CA TYR A 56 -7.92 -17.34 -9.27
C TYR A 56 -7.70 -18.73 -9.81
N HIS A 57 -8.63 -19.61 -9.50
CA HIS A 57 -8.65 -21.01 -9.92
C HIS A 57 -9.88 -21.29 -10.74
N GLY A 58 -9.66 -21.80 -11.93
CA GLY A 58 -10.69 -22.19 -12.88
C GLY A 58 -10.53 -23.65 -13.32
N ARG A 59 -10.77 -23.90 -14.61
CA ARG A 59 -10.60 -25.20 -15.24
C ARG A 59 -10.19 -25.06 -16.70
N ALA A 60 -9.08 -25.64 -17.07
CA ALA A 60 -8.61 -25.65 -18.44
C ALA A 60 -9.54 -26.43 -19.38
N ALA A 61 -9.66 -25.95 -20.60
CA ALA A 61 -10.31 -26.63 -21.71
C ALA A 61 -9.80 -26.06 -23.03
N HIS A 62 -10.02 -26.78 -24.13
CA HIS A 62 -9.70 -26.27 -25.45
C HIS A 62 -10.66 -25.13 -25.81
N ALA A 63 -10.10 -23.92 -26.02
CA ALA A 63 -10.90 -22.69 -26.13
C ALA A 63 -11.92 -22.70 -27.29
N ALA A 64 -11.60 -23.37 -28.40
CA ALA A 64 -12.49 -23.49 -29.56
C ALA A 64 -13.27 -24.82 -29.60
N GLY A 65 -12.65 -25.94 -29.18
CA GLY A 65 -13.23 -27.29 -29.32
C GLY A 65 -14.15 -27.72 -28.19
N ALA A 66 -13.96 -27.16 -26.97
CA ALA A 66 -14.74 -27.53 -25.79
C ALA A 66 -14.86 -26.35 -24.80
N PRO A 67 -15.28 -25.15 -25.23
CA PRO A 67 -15.33 -23.96 -24.37
C PRO A 67 -16.30 -24.12 -23.19
N ASP A 68 -17.36 -24.89 -23.34
CA ASP A 68 -18.38 -25.22 -22.32
C ASP A 68 -17.82 -26.00 -21.13
N ARG A 69 -16.67 -26.63 -21.30
CA ARG A 69 -16.01 -27.41 -20.25
C ARG A 69 -15.01 -26.62 -19.43
N GLY A 70 -14.66 -25.40 -19.88
CA GLY A 70 -13.69 -24.53 -19.21
C GLY A 70 -14.34 -23.65 -18.14
N ILE A 71 -13.49 -23.18 -17.22
CA ILE A 71 -13.78 -22.07 -16.30
C ILE A 71 -12.61 -21.11 -16.43
N ASN A 72 -12.85 -19.93 -17.00
CA ASN A 72 -11.78 -18.99 -17.34
C ASN A 72 -11.36 -18.17 -16.13
N ALA A 73 -10.26 -18.53 -15.51
CA ALA A 73 -9.68 -17.81 -14.36
C ALA A 73 -9.22 -16.38 -14.72
N LEU A 74 -8.76 -16.16 -15.96
CA LEU A 74 -8.32 -14.82 -16.40
C LEU A 74 -9.52 -13.87 -16.52
N ASN A 75 -10.61 -14.31 -17.12
CA ASN A 75 -11.81 -13.50 -17.20
C ASN A 75 -12.39 -13.21 -15.80
N ALA A 76 -12.33 -14.19 -14.89
CA ALA A 76 -12.75 -14.00 -13.49
C ALA A 76 -11.90 -12.93 -12.78
N ALA A 77 -10.59 -12.97 -12.96
CA ALA A 77 -9.68 -11.95 -12.43
C ALA A 77 -9.96 -10.56 -13.01
N MET A 78 -10.16 -10.46 -14.33
CA MET A 78 -10.52 -9.20 -15.00
C MET A 78 -11.84 -8.64 -14.47
N MET A 79 -12.88 -9.47 -14.28
CA MET A 79 -14.14 -9.04 -13.66
C MET A 79 -13.96 -8.58 -12.23
N GLY A 80 -13.13 -9.25 -11.43
CA GLY A 80 -12.77 -8.80 -10.09
C GLY A 80 -12.14 -7.41 -10.07
N VAL A 81 -11.16 -7.17 -10.96
CA VAL A 81 -10.52 -5.84 -11.13
C VAL A 81 -11.52 -4.79 -11.60
N MET A 82 -12.42 -5.12 -12.53
CA MET A 82 -13.49 -4.21 -12.96
C MET A 82 -14.44 -3.88 -11.79
N GLY A 83 -14.78 -4.86 -10.96
CA GLY A 83 -15.56 -4.65 -9.73
C GLY A 83 -14.86 -3.66 -8.77
N VAL A 84 -13.55 -3.78 -8.57
CA VAL A 84 -12.78 -2.81 -7.78
C VAL A 84 -12.78 -1.43 -8.44
N ASN A 85 -12.66 -1.35 -9.78
CA ASN A 85 -12.72 -0.07 -10.49
C ASN A 85 -14.07 0.61 -10.34
N ALA A 86 -15.18 -0.15 -10.33
CA ALA A 86 -16.51 0.40 -10.06
C ALA A 86 -16.66 0.93 -8.62
N LEU A 87 -15.96 0.36 -7.64
CA LEU A 87 -15.94 0.88 -6.27
C LEU A 87 -15.25 2.24 -6.14
N ARG A 88 -14.34 2.61 -7.06
CA ARG A 88 -13.54 3.85 -6.95
C ARG A 88 -14.42 5.11 -6.87
N GLU A 89 -15.57 5.12 -7.52
CA GLU A 89 -16.52 6.24 -7.46
C GLU A 89 -17.15 6.44 -6.07
N THR A 90 -17.04 5.44 -5.20
CA THR A 90 -17.55 5.49 -3.82
C THR A 90 -16.46 5.70 -2.78
N PHE A 91 -15.21 5.82 -3.20
CA PHE A 91 -14.10 6.13 -2.29
C PHE A 91 -14.16 7.60 -1.87
N ARG A 92 -14.02 7.84 -0.56
CA ARG A 92 -13.91 9.21 -0.07
C ARG A 92 -12.55 9.79 -0.46
N GLU A 93 -12.52 11.03 -0.89
CA GLU A 93 -11.28 11.71 -1.29
C GLU A 93 -10.28 11.79 -0.13
N ASP A 94 -10.75 12.14 1.08
CA ASP A 94 -9.94 12.25 2.29
C ASP A 94 -9.28 10.94 2.72
N ASP A 95 -9.83 9.79 2.30
CA ASP A 95 -9.28 8.48 2.63
C ASP A 95 -8.08 8.09 1.75
N CYS A 96 -7.77 8.86 0.70
CA CYS A 96 -6.63 8.70 -0.21
C CYS A 96 -6.44 7.25 -0.71
N VAL A 97 -7.53 6.54 -1.01
CA VAL A 97 -7.51 5.11 -1.33
C VAL A 97 -6.77 4.84 -2.64
N ARG A 98 -5.89 3.83 -2.63
CA ARG A 98 -5.19 3.35 -3.84
C ARG A 98 -5.24 1.83 -3.91
N PHE A 99 -5.44 1.32 -5.12
CA PHE A 99 -5.34 -0.10 -5.47
C PHE A 99 -4.75 -0.23 -6.87
N HIS A 100 -3.61 -0.90 -7.00
CA HIS A 100 -2.89 -1.08 -8.26
C HIS A 100 -2.48 -2.54 -8.39
N PRO A 101 -3.25 -3.37 -9.13
CA PRO A 101 -2.90 -4.77 -9.33
C PRO A 101 -1.93 -4.94 -10.49
N ILE A 102 -1.10 -5.98 -10.39
CA ILE A 102 -0.37 -6.57 -11.50
C ILE A 102 -0.78 -8.03 -11.67
N ILE A 103 -0.78 -8.52 -12.91
CA ILE A 103 -0.97 -9.94 -13.21
C ILE A 103 0.41 -10.56 -13.42
N ASN A 104 0.81 -11.45 -12.53
CA ASN A 104 2.10 -12.16 -12.58
C ASN A 104 2.03 -13.36 -13.52
N SER A 105 0.86 -14.04 -13.58
CA SER A 105 0.59 -15.17 -14.47
C SER A 105 -0.87 -15.18 -14.86
N GLY A 106 -1.19 -15.40 -16.14
CA GLY A 106 -2.56 -15.29 -16.67
C GLY A 106 -2.88 -16.26 -17.80
N GLY A 107 -2.10 -17.33 -17.96
CA GLY A 107 -2.23 -18.37 -18.99
C GLY A 107 -1.01 -18.45 -19.90
N ASP A 108 -0.84 -19.57 -20.60
CA ASP A 108 0.34 -19.88 -21.40
C ASP A 108 0.05 -19.99 -22.91
N LEU A 109 -1.12 -20.48 -23.29
CA LEU A 109 -1.50 -20.74 -24.67
C LEU A 109 -2.85 -20.12 -25.02
N VAL A 110 -2.96 -19.46 -26.19
CA VAL A 110 -4.18 -18.79 -26.62
C VAL A 110 -5.35 -19.74 -26.90
N ASN A 111 -5.09 -21.01 -27.23
CA ASN A 111 -6.07 -22.04 -27.50
C ASN A 111 -6.48 -22.85 -26.27
N VAL A 112 -5.99 -22.50 -25.08
CA VAL A 112 -6.34 -23.13 -23.80
C VAL A 112 -6.98 -22.06 -22.90
N ILE A 113 -8.16 -22.37 -22.34
CA ILE A 113 -8.80 -21.51 -21.32
C ILE A 113 -7.91 -21.53 -20.07
N PRO A 114 -7.45 -20.35 -19.57
CA PRO A 114 -6.61 -20.28 -18.39
C PRO A 114 -7.35 -20.79 -17.15
N ASP A 115 -6.74 -21.74 -16.45
CA ASP A 115 -7.29 -22.32 -15.20
C ASP A 115 -6.64 -21.78 -13.94
N TYR A 116 -5.58 -20.97 -14.09
CA TYR A 116 -4.89 -20.32 -12.98
C TYR A 116 -4.43 -18.91 -13.34
N VAL A 117 -4.68 -17.97 -12.41
CA VAL A 117 -4.16 -16.60 -12.50
C VAL A 117 -3.59 -16.20 -11.15
N LYS A 118 -2.39 -15.64 -11.15
CA LYS A 118 -1.76 -15.04 -10.00
C LYS A 118 -1.64 -13.54 -10.20
N MET A 119 -2.08 -12.77 -9.19
CA MET A 119 -1.99 -11.32 -9.14
C MET A 119 -1.40 -10.87 -7.82
N GLU A 120 -0.76 -9.70 -7.85
CA GLU A 120 -0.31 -9.00 -6.64
C GLU A 120 -0.83 -7.56 -6.66
N SER A 121 -1.08 -7.01 -5.46
CA SER A 121 -1.51 -5.63 -5.31
C SER A 121 -1.25 -5.11 -3.90
N TYR A 122 -1.40 -3.79 -3.74
CA TYR A 122 -1.53 -3.12 -2.44
C TYR A 122 -2.86 -2.40 -2.35
N THR A 123 -3.56 -2.55 -1.22
CA THR A 123 -4.62 -1.62 -0.81
C THR A 123 -3.99 -0.59 0.10
N ARG A 124 -4.11 0.70 -0.24
CA ARG A 124 -3.58 1.82 0.55
C ARG A 124 -4.70 2.74 0.99
N ALA A 125 -4.57 3.34 2.19
CA ALA A 125 -5.48 4.37 2.68
C ALA A 125 -4.81 5.26 3.74
N ALA A 126 -5.39 6.45 3.97
CA ALA A 126 -4.85 7.49 4.82
C ALA A 126 -4.92 7.19 6.32
N ASN A 127 -5.82 6.31 6.75
CA ASN A 127 -6.02 5.95 8.16
C ASN A 127 -6.38 4.47 8.30
N VAL A 128 -6.27 3.93 9.52
CA VAL A 128 -6.45 2.50 9.81
C VAL A 128 -7.88 2.04 9.53
N GLU A 129 -8.88 2.86 9.87
CA GLU A 129 -10.30 2.55 9.68
C GLU A 129 -10.63 2.44 8.19
N ALA A 130 -10.17 3.42 7.40
CA ALA A 130 -10.31 3.42 5.94
C ALA A 130 -9.58 2.21 5.32
N LEU A 131 -8.34 1.95 5.76
CA LEU A 131 -7.57 0.81 5.27
C LEU A 131 -8.30 -0.51 5.50
N ALA A 132 -8.80 -0.73 6.71
CA ALA A 132 -9.55 -1.94 7.06
C ALA A 132 -10.88 -2.05 6.29
N ARG A 133 -11.60 -0.93 6.12
CA ARG A 133 -12.87 -0.87 5.38
C ARG A 133 -12.66 -1.22 3.90
N TYR A 134 -11.78 -0.47 3.22
CA TYR A 134 -11.59 -0.65 1.78
C TYR A 134 -10.87 -1.95 1.45
N ASN A 135 -10.04 -2.47 2.35
CA ASN A 135 -9.49 -3.81 2.19
C ASN A 135 -10.59 -4.88 2.08
N ARG A 136 -11.61 -4.83 2.95
CA ARG A 136 -12.76 -5.75 2.90
C ARG A 136 -13.59 -5.55 1.63
N ASP A 137 -13.85 -4.30 1.23
CA ASP A 137 -14.66 -3.98 0.06
C ASP A 137 -13.97 -4.44 -1.23
N ILE A 138 -12.67 -4.23 -1.35
CA ILE A 138 -11.85 -4.71 -2.45
C ILE A 138 -11.82 -6.25 -2.49
N ASN A 139 -11.61 -6.92 -1.36
CA ASN A 139 -11.65 -8.38 -1.30
C ASN A 139 -13.02 -8.94 -1.76
N ARG A 140 -14.11 -8.28 -1.37
CA ARG A 140 -15.46 -8.65 -1.81
C ARG A 140 -15.63 -8.50 -3.33
N ALA A 141 -15.14 -7.41 -3.92
CA ALA A 141 -15.22 -7.17 -5.36
C ALA A 141 -14.40 -8.19 -6.16
N LEU A 142 -13.19 -8.52 -5.68
CA LEU A 142 -12.34 -9.55 -6.29
C LEU A 142 -13.01 -10.92 -6.26
N ASN A 143 -13.58 -11.31 -5.12
CA ASN A 143 -14.33 -12.55 -4.99
C ASN A 143 -15.59 -12.58 -5.86
N ALA A 144 -16.27 -11.44 -6.04
CA ALA A 144 -17.46 -11.37 -6.91
C ALA A 144 -17.11 -11.69 -8.37
N GLY A 145 -15.92 -11.31 -8.85
CA GLY A 145 -15.44 -11.70 -10.18
C GLY A 145 -15.30 -13.22 -10.35
N ALA A 146 -14.79 -13.91 -9.34
CA ALA A 146 -14.73 -15.37 -9.34
C ALA A 146 -16.13 -16.01 -9.33
N MET A 147 -16.99 -15.51 -8.45
CA MET A 147 -18.38 -16.02 -8.33
C MET A 147 -19.16 -15.89 -9.65
N ALA A 148 -18.96 -14.78 -10.37
CA ALA A 148 -19.66 -14.53 -11.64
C ALA A 148 -19.36 -15.57 -12.72
N LEU A 149 -18.18 -16.20 -12.69
CA LEU A 149 -17.72 -17.17 -13.69
C LEU A 149 -17.52 -18.58 -13.12
N ASN A 150 -18.06 -18.85 -11.93
CA ASN A 150 -17.94 -20.13 -11.24
C ASN A 150 -16.48 -20.56 -10.99
N ALA A 151 -15.57 -19.58 -10.87
CA ALA A 151 -14.18 -19.76 -10.46
C ALA A 151 -14.04 -19.64 -8.93
N LYS A 152 -12.88 -20.03 -8.40
CA LYS A 152 -12.50 -19.79 -7.01
C LYS A 152 -11.50 -18.64 -6.96
N CYS A 153 -11.59 -17.79 -5.93
CA CYS A 153 -10.59 -16.76 -5.63
C CYS A 153 -10.05 -16.96 -4.20
N ASP A 154 -8.75 -17.13 -4.09
CA ASP A 154 -8.04 -17.14 -2.81
C ASP A 154 -7.27 -15.82 -2.67
N ILE A 155 -7.47 -15.12 -1.55
CA ILE A 155 -6.82 -13.84 -1.26
C ILE A 155 -6.05 -13.99 0.05
N THR A 156 -4.73 -13.77 -0.03
CA THR A 156 -3.87 -13.68 1.14
C THR A 156 -3.50 -12.23 1.36
N ASP A 157 -3.97 -11.66 2.47
CA ASP A 157 -3.56 -10.33 2.92
C ASP A 157 -2.24 -10.44 3.68
N LEU A 158 -1.26 -9.64 3.27
CA LEU A 158 0.07 -9.57 3.88
C LEU A 158 0.17 -8.29 4.71
N PRO A 159 0.70 -8.35 5.95
CA PRO A 159 0.93 -7.15 6.76
C PRO A 159 1.82 -6.16 6.00
N GLY A 160 1.27 -4.99 5.69
CA GLY A 160 1.99 -3.85 5.15
C GLY A 160 2.40 -2.88 6.26
N TYR A 161 2.32 -1.56 5.99
CA TYR A 161 2.63 -0.52 6.98
C TYR A 161 1.35 0.14 7.48
N LEU A 162 1.33 0.52 8.75
CA LEU A 162 0.31 1.42 9.28
C LEU A 162 0.47 2.83 8.66
N PRO A 163 -0.60 3.62 8.56
CA PRO A 163 -0.51 5.01 8.15
C PRO A 163 0.39 5.81 9.08
N LEU A 164 1.27 6.64 8.53
CA LEU A 164 2.13 7.51 9.32
C LEU A 164 1.30 8.60 10.00
N LYS A 165 1.40 8.70 11.31
CA LYS A 165 0.77 9.69 12.17
C LYS A 165 1.86 10.51 12.88
N PRO A 166 2.36 11.61 12.28
CA PRO A 166 3.41 12.40 12.89
C PRO A 166 2.92 13.12 14.16
N ASP A 167 3.80 13.29 15.14
CA ASP A 167 3.53 14.05 16.34
C ASP A 167 3.63 15.56 16.09
N GLU A 168 2.59 16.33 16.43
CA GLU A 168 2.50 17.77 16.14
C GLU A 168 3.47 18.62 16.96
N ASN A 169 3.77 18.23 18.21
CA ASN A 169 4.74 18.95 19.03
C ASN A 169 6.14 18.75 18.48
N PHE A 170 6.46 17.53 18.10
CA PHE A 170 7.75 17.19 17.47
C PHE A 170 7.90 17.86 16.11
N ARG A 171 6.83 17.94 15.28
CA ARG A 171 6.84 18.70 14.03
C ARG A 171 7.11 20.19 14.25
N THR A 172 6.50 20.78 15.27
CA THR A 172 6.71 22.20 15.61
C THR A 172 8.15 22.47 15.98
N LEU A 173 8.72 21.66 16.88
CA LEU A 173 10.14 21.77 17.27
C LEU A 173 11.08 21.59 16.07
N LEU A 174 10.78 20.62 15.22
CA LEU A 174 11.56 20.34 14.00
C LEU A 174 11.54 21.53 13.04
N ARG A 175 10.36 22.13 12.81
CA ARG A 175 10.21 23.34 11.97
C ARG A 175 11.02 24.51 12.49
N GLU A 176 10.96 24.78 13.79
CA GLU A 176 11.70 25.86 14.41
C GLU A 176 13.21 25.70 14.21
N ASN A 177 13.74 24.49 14.41
CA ASN A 177 15.15 24.20 14.18
C ASN A 177 15.52 24.26 12.69
N ALA A 178 14.68 23.73 11.81
CA ALA A 178 14.91 23.77 10.37
C ALA A 178 14.95 25.22 9.85
N ASN A 179 14.07 26.10 10.34
CA ASN A 179 14.08 27.53 9.99
C ASN A 179 15.40 28.22 10.36
N GLN A 180 16.06 27.80 11.45
CA GLN A 180 17.36 28.35 11.86
C GLN A 180 18.50 27.86 10.95
N ILE A 181 18.41 26.66 10.41
CA ILE A 181 19.46 26.02 9.60
C ILE A 181 19.34 26.39 8.13
N PHE A 182 18.14 26.25 7.56
CA PHE A 182 17.86 26.42 6.13
C PHE A 182 17.32 27.83 5.78
N GLY A 183 16.86 28.59 6.77
CA GLY A 183 16.07 29.81 6.58
C GLY A 183 14.61 29.50 6.29
N ALA A 184 13.69 30.30 6.81
CA ALA A 184 12.26 30.07 6.74
C ALA A 184 11.69 30.00 5.30
N ALA A 185 12.38 30.62 4.34
CA ALA A 185 11.98 30.57 2.92
C ALA A 185 12.23 29.21 2.25
N ASN A 186 13.09 28.38 2.84
CA ASN A 186 13.47 27.06 2.34
C ASN A 186 12.88 25.91 3.17
N VAL A 187 11.96 26.23 4.10
CA VAL A 187 11.26 25.23 4.94
C VAL A 187 9.78 25.21 4.58
N GLU A 188 9.31 24.07 4.13
CA GLU A 188 7.93 23.86 3.70
C GLU A 188 7.18 22.90 4.64
N GLU A 189 5.87 23.12 4.76
CA GLU A 189 4.97 22.13 5.39
C GLU A 189 4.71 20.98 4.43
N GLY A 190 4.91 19.75 4.92
CA GLY A 190 4.56 18.56 4.16
C GLY A 190 3.03 18.42 4.03
N VAL A 191 2.58 17.90 2.89
CA VAL A 191 1.20 17.48 2.67
C VAL A 191 1.08 15.97 2.79
N HIS A 192 -0.13 15.46 3.03
CA HIS A 192 -0.38 14.03 3.09
C HIS A 192 0.15 13.31 1.83
N SER A 193 0.97 12.29 2.04
CA SER A 193 1.53 11.47 0.94
C SER A 193 0.71 10.21 0.71
N ALA A 194 0.37 9.93 -0.55
CA ALA A 194 -0.24 8.66 -0.94
C ALA A 194 0.76 7.48 -0.95
N GLY A 195 2.06 7.76 -0.73
CA GLY A 195 3.10 6.76 -0.47
C GLY A 195 2.93 6.11 0.89
N SER A 196 3.86 5.23 1.26
CA SER A 196 3.86 4.55 2.56
C SER A 196 5.29 4.40 3.05
N THR A 197 5.46 4.40 4.37
CA THR A 197 6.74 4.21 5.05
C THR A 197 6.54 3.33 6.28
N ASP A 198 7.52 2.48 6.60
CA ASP A 198 7.49 1.66 7.81
C ASP A 198 7.66 2.48 9.11
N MET A 199 7.97 3.78 9.01
CA MET A 199 7.80 4.73 10.13
C MET A 199 6.35 4.87 10.58
N GLY A 200 5.38 4.51 9.72
CA GLY A 200 3.98 4.43 10.10
C GLY A 200 3.77 3.58 11.34
N ASP A 201 4.32 2.36 11.37
CA ASP A 201 4.19 1.46 12.51
C ASP A 201 4.79 2.05 13.79
N VAL A 202 5.96 2.67 13.69
CA VAL A 202 6.63 3.35 14.83
C VAL A 202 5.77 4.51 15.36
N SER A 203 5.10 5.26 14.47
CA SER A 203 4.26 6.41 14.83
C SER A 203 3.02 6.07 15.67
N HIS A 204 2.65 4.79 15.74
CA HIS A 204 1.58 4.30 16.58
C HIS A 204 2.05 3.84 17.96
N LEU A 205 3.37 3.78 18.18
CA LEU A 205 3.97 3.39 19.47
C LEU A 205 4.49 4.59 20.25
N MET A 206 5.08 5.59 19.55
CA MET A 206 5.73 6.72 20.16
C MET A 206 5.63 7.98 19.28
N PRO A 207 5.86 9.20 19.83
CA PRO A 207 6.01 10.40 19.03
C PRO A 207 7.07 10.23 17.95
N CYS A 208 6.71 10.47 16.71
CA CYS A 208 7.68 10.41 15.62
C CYS A 208 7.42 11.43 14.51
N VAL A 209 8.47 11.72 13.73
CA VAL A 209 8.42 12.55 12.53
C VAL A 209 9.24 11.93 11.41
N HIS A 210 8.87 12.23 10.17
CA HIS A 210 9.56 11.75 8.99
C HIS A 210 9.70 12.91 7.97
N PRO A 211 10.67 13.84 8.19
CA PRO A 211 10.93 14.94 7.29
C PRO A 211 11.69 14.51 6.04
N TRP A 212 11.75 15.43 5.08
CA TRP A 212 12.49 15.29 3.84
C TRP A 212 13.52 16.41 3.71
N VAL A 213 14.70 16.08 3.22
CA VAL A 213 15.75 17.04 2.92
C VAL A 213 16.07 17.01 1.44
N GLY A 214 16.02 18.16 0.81
CA GLY A 214 16.47 18.31 -0.56
C GLY A 214 18.00 18.38 -0.62
N CYS A 215 18.59 17.49 -1.43
CA CYS A 215 20.02 17.51 -1.75
C CYS A 215 20.19 17.94 -3.20
N VAL A 216 21.12 18.85 -3.46
CA VAL A 216 21.53 19.26 -4.82
C VAL A 216 22.14 18.03 -5.52
N THR A 217 21.69 17.74 -6.74
CA THR A 217 22.23 16.68 -7.61
C THR A 217 23.15 17.27 -8.67
#